data_909a818e693d5a1f4d000832035f1a6a
#
_entry.id   909a818e693d5a1f4d000832035f1a6a
#
_cell.length_a   1.000
_cell.length_b   1.000
_cell.length_c   1.000
_cell.angle_alpha   90.00
_cell.angle_beta   90.00
_cell.angle_gamma   90.00
#
_symmetry.space_group_name_H-M   'P 1'
#
loop_
_entity.id
_entity.type
_entity.pdbx_description
1 polymer ?
#
loop_
_entity_poly.entity_id
_entity_poly.type
_entity_poly.pdbx_seq_one_letter_code
_entity_poly.pdbx_strand_id
1 'polypeptide(L)'
;VGKFSFHPRLLVWDAYRCHISASTKQELKPYNITTAVIPGGCTKYIQAPDVVWNQPFKVSLHASYEEWMSGDTNKQYTSGGNLKAPSRRLLVDWVLAAWDKLDTELVIKSFKVCGQSVKPDGSEDHLILCFRDGQ
;
A
#
# COMPACT_ATOMS: atom_id res chain seq x y z
N VAL A 1 15.68 -15.33 -7.09
CA VAL A 1 15.20 -15.19 -5.72
C VAL A 1 16.34 -14.58 -4.92
N GLY A 2 16.21 -13.26 -4.67
CA GLY A 2 17.33 -12.43 -4.28
C GLY A 2 17.74 -12.51 -2.82
N LYS A 3 18.89 -11.93 -2.54
CA LYS A 3 19.67 -11.79 -1.31
C LYS A 3 18.93 -11.26 -0.04
N PHE A 4 17.58 -11.24 -0.02
CA PHE A 4 16.79 -10.65 1.06
C PHE A 4 16.45 -11.62 2.21
N SER A 5 16.88 -12.87 2.14
CA SER A 5 16.41 -13.95 2.99
C SER A 5 16.95 -13.95 4.42
N PHE A 6 18.04 -13.23 4.72
CA PHE A 6 18.75 -13.35 6.00
C PHE A 6 18.57 -12.17 6.97
N HIS A 7 18.08 -11.03 6.50
CA HIS A 7 17.84 -9.89 7.38
C HIS A 7 16.47 -10.01 8.06
N PRO A 8 16.37 -9.74 9.37
CA PRO A 8 15.08 -9.70 10.05
C PRO A 8 14.20 -8.61 9.43
N ARG A 9 12.94 -8.94 9.19
CA ARG A 9 11.94 -8.04 8.61
C ARG A 9 10.70 -8.02 9.46
N LEU A 10 10.11 -6.84 9.59
CA LEU A 10 8.83 -6.66 10.25
C LEU A 10 7.74 -6.42 9.20
N LEU A 11 6.71 -7.23 9.19
CA LEU A 11 5.50 -7.05 8.41
C LEU A 11 4.41 -6.50 9.32
N VAL A 12 4.02 -5.25 9.07
CA VAL A 12 2.93 -4.59 9.79
C VAL A 12 1.67 -4.62 8.93
N TRP A 13 0.59 -5.20 9.43
CA TRP A 13 -0.66 -5.38 8.71
C TRP A 13 -1.87 -5.25 9.62
N ASP A 14 -3.07 -5.18 9.04
CA ASP A 14 -4.31 -5.12 9.80
C ASP A 14 -4.71 -6.47 10.43
N ALA A 15 -5.77 -6.44 11.23
CA ALA A 15 -6.31 -7.62 11.91
C ALA A 15 -7.23 -8.47 11.02
N TYR A 16 -7.09 -8.42 9.69
CA TYR A 16 -7.89 -9.26 8.80
C TYR A 16 -7.60 -10.75 9.05
N ARG A 17 -8.65 -11.59 9.01
CA ARG A 17 -8.58 -12.99 9.45
C ARG A 17 -7.44 -13.80 8.83
N CYS A 18 -7.19 -13.62 7.53
CA CYS A 18 -6.11 -14.38 6.87
C CYS A 18 -4.72 -13.88 7.31
N HIS A 19 -4.56 -12.63 7.71
CA HIS A 19 -3.28 -12.10 8.19
C HIS A 19 -2.90 -12.70 9.55
N ILE A 20 -3.87 -12.85 10.45
CA ILE A 20 -3.62 -13.31 11.82
C ILE A 20 -3.66 -14.83 11.98
N SER A 21 -3.96 -15.59 10.93
CA SER A 21 -4.06 -17.06 11.00
C SER A 21 -2.72 -17.70 11.38
N ALA A 22 -2.78 -18.80 12.13
CA ALA A 22 -1.59 -19.54 12.54
C ALA A 22 -0.82 -20.07 11.32
N SER A 23 -1.53 -20.51 10.27
CA SER A 23 -0.93 -21.00 9.02
C SER A 23 -0.13 -19.89 8.31
N THR A 24 -0.71 -18.70 8.16
CA THR A 24 0.00 -17.57 7.53
C THR A 24 1.27 -17.19 8.30
N LYS A 25 1.18 -17.11 9.63
CA LYS A 25 2.34 -16.82 10.46
C LYS A 25 3.43 -17.89 10.36
N GLN A 26 3.03 -19.16 10.24
CA GLN A 26 3.94 -20.28 10.07
C GLN A 26 4.68 -20.23 8.73
N GLU A 27 3.98 -19.88 7.65
CA GLU A 27 4.56 -19.69 6.32
C GLU A 27 5.59 -18.55 6.25
N LEU A 28 5.47 -17.53 7.09
CA LEU A 28 6.37 -16.39 7.09
C LEU A 28 7.68 -16.64 7.85
N LYS A 29 7.70 -17.60 8.79
CA LYS A 29 8.89 -17.90 9.63
C LYS A 29 10.15 -18.26 8.83
N PRO A 30 10.08 -19.15 7.79
CA PRO A 30 11.27 -19.50 7.01
C PRO A 30 11.93 -18.30 6.31
N TYR A 31 11.18 -17.21 6.11
CA TYR A 31 11.66 -15.99 5.46
C TYR A 31 12.17 -14.92 6.45
N ASN A 32 12.32 -15.28 7.73
CA ASN A 32 12.73 -14.36 8.80
C ASN A 32 11.85 -13.10 8.87
N ILE A 33 10.53 -13.29 8.75
CA ILE A 33 9.53 -12.23 8.83
C ILE A 33 8.79 -12.33 10.16
N THR A 34 8.94 -11.30 10.99
CA THR A 34 8.13 -11.09 12.19
C THR A 34 6.89 -10.28 11.82
N THR A 35 5.75 -10.57 12.43
CA THR A 35 4.49 -9.87 12.15
C THR A 35 4.04 -9.01 13.33
N ALA A 36 3.60 -7.79 13.07
CA ALA A 36 2.88 -6.94 14.00
C ALA A 36 1.48 -6.65 13.44
N VAL A 37 0.47 -6.76 14.31
CA VAL A 37 -0.94 -6.60 13.90
C VAL A 37 -1.43 -5.25 14.39
N ILE A 38 -1.94 -4.45 13.47
CA ILE A 38 -2.59 -3.18 13.77
C ILE A 38 -3.97 -3.49 14.38
N PRO A 39 -4.29 -2.96 15.57
CA PRO A 39 -5.58 -3.15 16.19
C PRO A 39 -6.73 -2.65 15.31
N GLY A 40 -7.90 -3.28 15.45
CA GLY A 40 -9.10 -2.86 14.73
C GLY A 40 -9.44 -1.39 15.02
N GLY A 41 -9.83 -0.66 13.99
CA GLY A 41 -10.14 0.77 14.06
C GLY A 41 -8.94 1.72 14.02
N CYS A 42 -7.70 1.21 14.11
CA CYS A 42 -6.49 2.03 14.10
C CYS A 42 -5.85 2.18 12.70
N THR A 43 -6.33 1.46 11.70
CA THR A 43 -5.79 1.44 10.32
C THR A 43 -5.60 2.84 9.75
N LYS A 44 -6.61 3.70 9.88
CA LYS A 44 -6.58 5.08 9.37
C LYS A 44 -5.56 6.01 10.05
N TYR A 45 -4.97 5.59 11.16
CA TYR A 45 -4.01 6.40 11.92
C TYR A 45 -2.58 5.89 11.82
N ILE A 46 -2.40 4.56 11.78
CA ILE A 46 -1.07 3.95 11.94
C ILE A 46 -0.71 2.92 10.86
N GLN A 47 -1.57 2.67 9.87
CA GLN A 47 -1.20 1.83 8.73
C GLN A 47 -0.67 2.70 7.59
N ALA A 48 0.62 2.65 7.34
CA ALA A 48 1.31 3.53 6.40
C ALA A 48 0.67 3.61 4.99
N PRO A 49 0.24 2.50 4.36
CA PRO A 49 -0.49 2.56 3.10
C PRO A 49 -1.76 3.40 3.16
N ASP A 50 -2.58 3.21 4.19
CA ASP A 50 -3.88 3.90 4.31
C ASP A 50 -3.72 5.38 4.67
N VAL A 51 -2.69 5.72 5.44
CA VAL A 51 -2.41 7.10 5.85
C VAL A 51 -1.76 7.91 4.73
N VAL A 52 -0.87 7.30 3.93
CA VAL A 52 0.01 8.06 3.03
C VAL A 52 -0.07 7.61 1.57
N TRP A 53 0.05 6.30 1.25
CA TRP A 53 0.32 5.86 -0.13
C TRP A 53 -0.92 5.67 -0.99
N ASN A 54 -2.02 5.20 -0.38
CA ASN A 54 -3.22 4.81 -1.12
C ASN A 54 -3.81 5.97 -1.91
N GLN A 55 -3.75 7.19 -1.38
CA GLN A 55 -4.30 8.35 -2.07
C GLN A 55 -3.51 8.69 -3.35
N PRO A 56 -2.18 8.98 -3.32
CA PRO A 56 -1.43 9.28 -4.54
C PRO A 56 -1.44 8.11 -5.53
N PHE A 57 -1.41 6.87 -5.05
CA PHE A 57 -1.53 5.69 -5.89
C PHE A 57 -2.87 5.64 -6.64
N LYS A 58 -3.99 5.83 -5.93
CA LYS A 58 -5.34 5.86 -6.54
C LYS A 58 -5.51 7.03 -7.51
N VAL A 59 -4.96 8.20 -7.20
CA VAL A 59 -4.98 9.36 -8.10
C VAL A 59 -4.26 9.03 -9.41
N SER A 60 -3.10 8.39 -9.34
CA SER A 60 -2.36 7.97 -10.54
C SER A 60 -3.12 6.93 -11.37
N LEU A 61 -3.73 5.93 -10.72
CA LEU A 61 -4.58 4.95 -11.41
C LEU A 61 -5.79 5.60 -12.09
N HIS A 62 -6.43 6.53 -11.37
CA HIS A 62 -7.60 7.22 -11.89
C HIS A 62 -7.25 8.07 -13.11
N ALA A 63 -6.11 8.77 -13.09
CA ALA A 63 -5.62 9.52 -14.22
C ALA A 63 -5.39 8.63 -15.46
N SER A 64 -4.80 7.44 -15.29
CA SER A 64 -4.63 6.47 -16.39
C SER A 64 -5.97 5.95 -16.94
N TYR A 65 -6.96 5.75 -16.07
CA TYR A 65 -8.30 5.37 -16.47
C TYR A 65 -9.00 6.50 -17.26
N GLU A 66 -8.93 7.74 -16.79
CA GLU A 66 -9.52 8.91 -17.46
C GLU A 66 -8.87 9.15 -18.85
N GLU A 67 -7.54 9.01 -18.94
CA GLU A 67 -6.83 9.09 -20.20
C GLU A 67 -7.31 8.01 -21.17
N TRP A 68 -7.46 6.77 -20.71
CA TRP A 68 -8.01 5.69 -21.51
C TRP A 68 -9.46 5.95 -21.91
N MET A 69 -10.29 6.50 -21.01
CA MET A 69 -11.69 6.83 -21.29
C MET A 69 -11.83 7.98 -22.30
N SER A 70 -10.96 8.98 -22.27
CA SER A 70 -10.98 10.11 -23.20
C SER A 70 -10.37 9.79 -24.57
N GLY A 71 -9.40 8.84 -24.61
CA GLY A 71 -8.75 8.42 -25.85
C GLY A 71 -9.63 7.49 -26.69
N ASP A 72 -9.36 7.42 -27.99
CA ASP A 72 -10.04 6.50 -28.92
C ASP A 72 -9.28 5.19 -29.16
N THR A 73 -8.06 5.09 -28.65
CA THR A 73 -7.17 3.95 -28.84
C THR A 73 -7.45 2.85 -27.82
N ASN A 74 -7.37 1.58 -28.26
CA ASN A 74 -7.51 0.39 -27.42
C ASN A 74 -8.89 0.15 -26.77
N LYS A 75 -9.92 0.86 -27.18
CA LYS A 75 -11.29 0.59 -26.77
C LYS A 75 -11.88 -0.56 -27.58
N GLN A 76 -12.57 -1.45 -26.91
CA GLN A 76 -13.33 -2.53 -27.51
C GLN A 76 -14.80 -2.42 -27.09
N TYR A 77 -15.69 -2.81 -27.99
CA TYR A 77 -17.12 -2.77 -27.74
C TYR A 77 -17.71 -4.17 -27.84
N THR A 78 -18.80 -4.40 -27.14
CA THR A 78 -19.62 -5.60 -27.27
C THR A 78 -20.43 -5.53 -28.60
N SER A 79 -21.02 -6.65 -29.00
CA SER A 79 -21.94 -6.67 -30.15
C SER A 79 -23.14 -5.73 -29.96
N GLY A 80 -23.52 -5.42 -28.73
CA GLY A 80 -24.57 -4.47 -28.39
C GLY A 80 -24.10 -3.02 -28.24
N GLY A 81 -22.85 -2.69 -28.61
CA GLY A 81 -22.32 -1.32 -28.57
C GLY A 81 -21.83 -0.83 -27.19
N ASN A 82 -21.84 -1.67 -26.16
CA ASN A 82 -21.33 -1.30 -24.85
C ASN A 82 -19.80 -1.38 -24.80
N LEU A 83 -19.15 -0.39 -24.17
CA LEU A 83 -17.71 -0.39 -23.97
C LEU A 83 -17.31 -1.59 -23.07
N LYS A 84 -16.32 -2.37 -23.53
CA LYS A 84 -15.71 -3.42 -22.73
C LYS A 84 -14.73 -2.82 -21.73
N ALA A 85 -14.59 -3.47 -20.57
CA ALA A 85 -13.56 -3.11 -19.60
C ALA A 85 -12.14 -3.17 -20.21
N PRO A 86 -11.20 -2.40 -19.68
CA PRO A 86 -9.79 -2.48 -20.07
C PRO A 86 -9.26 -3.91 -19.96
N SER A 87 -8.31 -4.28 -20.83
CA SER A 87 -7.68 -5.59 -20.74
C SER A 87 -6.93 -5.75 -19.42
N ARG A 88 -6.82 -7.00 -18.93
CA ARG A 88 -6.04 -7.29 -17.71
C ARG A 88 -4.60 -6.82 -17.83
N ARG A 89 -4.01 -6.91 -18.99
CA ARG A 89 -2.65 -6.44 -19.27
C ARG A 89 -2.54 -4.93 -19.04
N LEU A 90 -3.46 -4.17 -19.61
CA LEU A 90 -3.49 -2.72 -19.44
C LEU A 90 -3.68 -2.29 -17.99
N LEU A 91 -4.55 -3.00 -17.25
CA LEU A 91 -4.72 -2.74 -15.80
C LEU A 91 -3.42 -2.99 -15.01
N VAL A 92 -2.69 -4.06 -15.33
CA VAL A 92 -1.38 -4.34 -14.69
C VAL A 92 -0.38 -3.25 -15.04
N ASP A 93 -0.31 -2.82 -16.29
CA ASP A 93 0.61 -1.75 -16.71
C ASP A 93 0.30 -0.43 -15.97
N TRP A 94 -0.97 -0.09 -15.74
CA TRP A 94 -1.38 1.06 -14.94
C TRP A 94 -0.98 0.93 -13.46
N VAL A 95 -1.16 -0.26 -12.87
CA VAL A 95 -0.76 -0.53 -11.48
C VAL A 95 0.75 -0.36 -11.32
N LEU A 96 1.54 -0.91 -12.23
CA LEU A 96 3.00 -0.78 -12.20
C LEU A 96 3.43 0.69 -12.36
N ALA A 97 2.85 1.40 -13.33
CA ALA A 97 3.15 2.81 -13.55
C ALA A 97 2.75 3.69 -12.36
N ALA A 98 1.62 3.40 -11.70
CA ALA A 98 1.19 4.12 -10.51
C ALA A 98 2.11 3.83 -9.31
N TRP A 99 2.60 2.60 -9.20
CA TRP A 99 3.57 2.22 -8.16
C TRP A 99 4.92 2.90 -8.36
N ASP A 100 5.43 2.93 -9.59
CA ASP A 100 6.71 3.56 -9.92
C ASP A 100 6.71 5.09 -9.73
N LYS A 101 5.51 5.71 -9.75
CA LYS A 101 5.34 7.14 -9.46
C LYS A 101 5.36 7.46 -7.96
N LEU A 102 5.25 6.47 -7.07
CA LEU A 102 5.33 6.72 -5.65
C LEU A 102 6.76 7.13 -5.27
N ASP A 103 6.88 8.30 -4.65
CA ASP A 103 8.16 8.76 -4.14
C ASP A 103 8.68 7.85 -3.02
N THR A 104 9.88 7.34 -3.18
CA THR A 104 10.54 6.47 -2.19
C THR A 104 10.70 7.17 -0.84
N GLU A 105 11.01 8.47 -0.83
CA GLU A 105 11.13 9.26 0.41
C GLU A 105 9.78 9.40 1.11
N LEU A 106 8.69 9.55 0.35
CA LEU A 106 7.33 9.54 0.90
C LEU A 106 7.04 8.21 1.60
N VAL A 107 7.39 7.09 0.96
CA VAL A 107 7.21 5.75 1.53
C VAL A 107 8.03 5.58 2.81
N ILE A 108 9.31 5.97 2.82
CA ILE A 108 10.17 5.89 4.01
C ILE A 108 9.60 6.76 5.16
N LYS A 109 9.24 7.99 4.88
CA LYS A 109 8.67 8.91 5.88
C LYS A 109 7.33 8.43 6.43
N SER A 110 6.55 7.67 5.64
CA SER A 110 5.24 7.18 6.07
C SER A 110 5.32 6.30 7.31
N PHE A 111 6.37 5.49 7.45
CA PHE A 111 6.58 4.67 8.65
C PHE A 111 6.82 5.50 9.91
N LYS A 112 7.49 6.65 9.79
CA LYS A 112 7.67 7.58 10.93
C LYS A 112 6.36 8.26 11.31
N VAL A 113 5.64 8.80 10.36
CA VAL A 113 4.38 9.51 10.65
C VAL A 113 3.27 8.59 11.15
N CYS A 114 3.40 7.29 10.92
CA CYS A 114 2.54 6.25 11.49
C CYS A 114 3.07 5.65 12.80
N GLY A 115 4.16 6.16 13.38
CA GLY A 115 4.74 5.68 14.63
C GLY A 115 5.45 4.32 14.53
N GLN A 116 5.69 3.80 13.32
CA GLN A 116 6.24 2.46 13.12
C GLN A 116 7.78 2.41 13.10
N SER A 117 8.43 3.54 12.86
CA SER A 117 9.91 3.65 12.81
C SER A 117 10.44 4.84 13.60
N VAL A 118 9.70 5.30 14.59
CA VAL A 118 10.15 6.33 15.55
C VAL A 118 11.04 5.72 16.61
N LYS A 119 11.87 6.55 17.25
CA LYS A 119 12.72 6.12 18.36
C LYS A 119 11.90 5.76 19.59
N PRO A 120 12.25 4.67 20.30
CA PRO A 120 11.51 4.23 21.48
C PRO A 120 11.63 5.18 22.70
N ASP A 121 12.57 6.14 22.66
CA ASP A 121 12.82 7.11 23.74
C ASP A 121 11.81 8.27 23.75
N GLY A 122 10.85 8.31 22.81
CA GLY A 122 9.83 9.35 22.69
C GLY A 122 10.31 10.65 22.04
N SER A 123 11.59 10.78 21.70
CA SER A 123 12.15 12.01 21.12
C SER A 123 11.56 12.36 19.73
N GLU A 124 10.99 11.39 19.04
CA GLU A 124 10.38 11.53 17.72
C GLU A 124 8.85 11.45 17.73
N ASP A 125 8.18 11.39 18.89
CA ASP A 125 6.72 11.25 18.98
C ASP A 125 5.96 12.41 18.31
N HIS A 126 6.55 13.60 18.30
CA HIS A 126 6.03 14.77 17.60
C HIS A 126 5.92 14.59 16.06
N LEU A 127 6.59 13.58 15.50
CA LEU A 127 6.50 13.22 14.07
C LEU A 127 5.24 12.39 13.77
N ILE A 128 4.66 11.74 14.78
CA ILE A 128 3.49 10.87 14.61
C ILE A 128 2.26 11.71 14.29
N LEU A 129 1.63 11.44 13.14
CA LEU A 129 0.56 12.28 12.62
C LEU A 129 -0.64 12.39 13.57
N CYS A 130 -1.06 11.30 14.19
CA CYS A 130 -2.22 11.30 15.08
C CYS A 130 -1.96 11.96 16.45
N PHE A 131 -0.70 12.36 16.76
CA PHE A 131 -0.35 13.12 17.95
C PHE A 131 -0.20 14.62 17.66
N ARG A 132 -0.27 15.03 16.41
CA ARG A 132 -0.27 16.44 16.05
C ARG A 132 -1.63 17.04 16.37
N ASP A 133 -1.63 18.09 17.17
CA ASP A 133 -2.83 18.76 17.65
C ASP A 133 -3.79 19.13 16.50
N GLY A 134 -5.05 18.81 16.69
CA GLY A 134 -6.16 19.37 15.90
C GLY A 134 -6.54 18.65 14.61
N GLN A 135 -6.23 17.35 14.45
CA GLN A 135 -6.79 16.56 13.34
C GLN A 135 -7.53 15.32 13.80
#